data_be117810f513464540d53c5584abe1e4
#
_entry.id   be117810f513464540d53c5584abe1e4
#
_cell.length_a   1.000
_cell.length_b   1.000
_cell.length_c   1.000
_cell.angle_alpha   90.00
_cell.angle_beta   90.00
_cell.angle_gamma   90.00
#
_symmetry.space_group_name_H-M   'P 1'
#
loop_
_entity.id
_entity.type
_entity.pdbx_description
1 polymer ?
#
loop_
_entity_poly.entity_id
_entity_poly.type
_entity_poly.pdbx_seq_one_letter_code
_entity_poly.pdbx_strand_id
1 'polypeptide(L)'
;DASDYAICYDYVIKRYISDCYNQKFNPKSRYYNTPYGKPASIVLCTHWHDSRPIFNTSVRKLAEKWGFPVVEFDRYIGFSKNQKHPVTGKQYSLIYTGDSQETHGEIFGWHPPHGEHSFIQQRMAAIFADTLRKILLPKEYINE
;
A
#
# COMPACT_ATOMS: atom_id res chain seq x y z
N ASP A 1 5.69 12.71 -14.68
CA ASP A 1 4.33 12.82 -14.21
C ASP A 1 3.67 11.44 -14.21
N ALA A 2 3.07 11.06 -13.11
CA ALA A 2 2.38 9.79 -12.96
C ALA A 2 0.87 9.91 -13.30
N SER A 3 0.48 10.84 -14.16
CA SER A 3 -0.92 11.09 -14.50
C SER A 3 -1.62 9.85 -15.05
N ASP A 4 -1.01 9.14 -15.98
CA ASP A 4 -1.60 7.92 -16.56
C ASP A 4 -1.75 6.82 -15.51
N TYR A 5 -0.78 6.67 -14.64
CA TYR A 5 -0.88 5.75 -13.50
C TYR A 5 -2.06 6.13 -12.59
N ALA A 6 -2.18 7.41 -12.23
CA ALA A 6 -3.26 7.87 -11.38
C ALA A 6 -4.64 7.68 -12.02
N ILE A 7 -4.77 7.95 -13.33
CA ILE A 7 -6.01 7.74 -14.10
C ILE A 7 -6.39 6.25 -14.14
N CYS A 8 -5.43 5.39 -14.46
CA CYS A 8 -5.67 3.94 -14.50
C CYS A 8 -6.06 3.39 -13.12
N TYR A 9 -5.38 3.83 -12.07
CA TYR A 9 -5.67 3.38 -10.71
C TYR A 9 -7.05 3.88 -10.23
N ASP A 10 -7.39 5.13 -10.51
CA ASP A 10 -8.73 5.68 -10.24
C ASP A 10 -9.83 4.88 -10.97
N TYR A 11 -9.58 4.50 -12.22
CA TYR A 11 -10.49 3.63 -12.98
C TYR A 11 -10.68 2.27 -12.31
N VAL A 12 -9.59 1.64 -11.87
CA VAL A 12 -9.64 0.33 -11.17
C VAL A 12 -10.47 0.44 -9.89
N ILE A 13 -10.26 1.50 -9.10
CA ILE A 13 -11.04 1.74 -7.87
C ILE A 13 -12.53 1.88 -8.19
N LYS A 14 -12.88 2.72 -9.16
CA LYS A 14 -14.27 2.92 -9.60
C LYS A 14 -14.91 1.62 -10.08
N ARG A 15 -14.18 0.86 -10.89
CA ARG A 15 -14.65 -0.40 -11.44
C ARG A 15 -14.90 -1.43 -10.34
N TYR A 16 -13.95 -1.57 -9.40
CA TYR A 16 -14.11 -2.47 -8.26
C TYR A 16 -15.36 -2.11 -7.44
N ILE A 17 -15.55 -0.84 -7.09
CA ILE A 17 -16.70 -0.39 -6.32
C ILE A 17 -18.00 -0.68 -7.07
N SER A 18 -18.07 -0.33 -8.34
CA SER A 18 -19.23 -0.56 -9.20
C SER A 18 -19.57 -2.05 -9.33
N ASP A 19 -18.57 -2.89 -9.59
CA ASP A 19 -18.77 -4.32 -9.76
C ASP A 19 -19.24 -4.99 -8.46
N CYS A 20 -18.73 -4.53 -7.30
CA CYS A 20 -19.22 -5.01 -6.01
C CYS A 20 -20.69 -4.67 -5.77
N TYR A 21 -21.11 -3.44 -6.05
CA TYR A 21 -22.52 -3.05 -5.90
C TYR A 21 -23.42 -3.79 -6.90
N ASN A 22 -22.95 -4.02 -8.12
CA ASN A 22 -23.69 -4.75 -9.14
C ASN A 22 -23.96 -6.20 -8.77
N GLN A 23 -23.14 -6.82 -7.89
CA GLN A 23 -23.38 -8.18 -7.41
C GLN A 23 -24.73 -8.33 -6.69
N LYS A 24 -25.18 -7.30 -6.01
CA LYS A 24 -26.48 -7.30 -5.33
C LYS A 24 -27.66 -7.43 -6.28
N PHE A 25 -27.51 -6.94 -7.50
CA PHE A 25 -28.56 -6.92 -8.52
C PHE A 25 -28.42 -8.02 -9.56
N ASN A 26 -27.37 -8.82 -9.51
CA ASN A 26 -27.12 -9.90 -10.45
C ASN A 26 -27.72 -11.22 -9.95
N PRO A 27 -28.79 -11.77 -10.60
CA PRO A 27 -29.42 -13.00 -10.15
C PRO A 27 -28.49 -14.24 -10.13
N LYS A 28 -27.38 -14.18 -10.84
CA LYS A 28 -26.38 -15.27 -10.87
C LYS A 28 -25.34 -15.15 -9.76
N SER A 29 -25.35 -14.03 -9.01
CA SER A 29 -24.41 -13.83 -7.91
C SER A 29 -24.90 -14.51 -6.64
N ARG A 30 -24.00 -15.10 -5.88
CA ARG A 30 -24.26 -15.56 -4.52
C ARG A 30 -24.68 -14.43 -3.57
N TYR A 31 -24.44 -13.19 -3.95
CA TYR A 31 -24.79 -12.00 -3.18
C TYR A 31 -26.10 -11.35 -3.63
N TYR A 32 -26.79 -11.97 -4.60
CA TYR A 32 -28.05 -11.45 -5.10
C TYR A 32 -29.04 -11.22 -3.96
N ASN A 33 -29.59 -10.02 -3.93
CA ASN A 33 -30.60 -9.61 -2.92
C ASN A 33 -30.14 -9.74 -1.45
N THR A 34 -28.84 -9.77 -1.20
CA THR A 34 -28.26 -9.80 0.16
C THR A 34 -27.69 -8.43 0.55
N PRO A 35 -27.48 -8.13 1.83
CA PRO A 35 -26.80 -6.92 2.29
C PRO A 35 -25.28 -6.94 2.03
N TYR A 36 -24.72 -8.05 1.54
CA TYR A 36 -23.28 -8.28 1.41
C TYR A 36 -22.70 -7.86 0.05
N GLY A 37 -23.52 -7.56 -0.92
CA GLY A 37 -23.09 -7.05 -2.23
C GLY A 37 -22.60 -5.59 -2.15
N LYS A 38 -21.53 -5.35 -1.41
CA LYS A 38 -20.89 -4.03 -1.26
C LYS A 38 -19.37 -4.19 -1.27
N PRO A 39 -18.62 -3.15 -1.64
CA PRO A 39 -17.16 -3.21 -1.63
C PRO A 39 -16.63 -3.39 -0.21
N ALA A 40 -15.52 -4.10 -0.08
CA ALA A 40 -14.72 -4.12 1.14
C ALA A 40 -14.11 -2.73 1.39
N SER A 41 -13.67 -2.49 2.61
CA SER A 41 -12.89 -1.30 2.92
C SER A 41 -11.61 -1.30 2.12
N ILE A 42 -11.31 -0.18 1.46
CA ILE A 42 -10.13 -0.01 0.63
C ILE A 42 -9.08 0.75 1.42
N VAL A 43 -7.88 0.20 1.47
CA VAL A 43 -6.69 0.83 2.03
C VAL A 43 -5.66 0.87 0.93
N LEU A 44 -5.13 2.04 0.62
CA LEU A 44 -4.08 2.20 -0.38
C LEU A 44 -2.70 2.07 0.28
N CYS A 45 -1.72 1.59 -0.47
CA CYS A 45 -0.35 1.45 0.01
C CYS A 45 0.59 2.21 -0.93
N THR A 46 1.55 2.93 -0.35
CA THR A 46 2.69 3.44 -1.13
C THR A 46 3.63 2.29 -1.50
N HIS A 47 4.56 2.55 -2.42
CA HIS A 47 5.68 1.65 -2.64
C HIS A 47 6.47 1.47 -1.33
N TRP A 48 7.12 0.32 -1.17
CA TRP A 48 7.77 -0.04 0.10
C TRP A 48 8.96 0.86 0.49
N HIS A 49 9.48 1.69 -0.45
CA HIS A 49 10.50 2.70 -0.20
C HIS A 49 10.30 3.94 -1.10
N ASP A 50 11.15 4.93 -0.95
CA ASP A 50 11.01 6.24 -1.59
C ASP A 50 11.54 6.35 -3.03
N SER A 51 11.95 5.26 -3.67
CA SER A 51 12.48 5.29 -5.05
C SER A 51 11.44 5.62 -6.11
N ARG A 52 10.18 5.64 -5.75
CA ARG A 52 9.04 5.89 -6.65
C ARG A 52 8.22 7.11 -6.21
N PRO A 53 8.83 8.29 -6.00
CA PRO A 53 8.15 9.42 -5.36
C PRO A 53 6.92 9.91 -6.12
N ILE A 54 6.94 9.89 -7.46
CA ILE A 54 5.79 10.31 -8.27
C ILE A 54 4.59 9.36 -8.10
N PHE A 55 4.83 8.06 -8.06
CA PHE A 55 3.77 7.07 -7.82
C PHE A 55 3.23 7.15 -6.39
N ASN A 56 4.11 7.28 -5.40
CA ASN A 56 3.71 7.45 -4.00
C ASN A 56 2.86 8.71 -3.80
N THR A 57 3.22 9.81 -4.48
CA THR A 57 2.42 11.03 -4.48
C THR A 57 1.05 10.81 -5.12
N SER A 58 0.98 10.07 -6.22
CA SER A 58 -0.29 9.74 -6.89
C SER A 58 -1.20 8.89 -6.00
N VAL A 59 -0.65 7.92 -5.28
CA VAL A 59 -1.40 7.10 -4.31
C VAL A 59 -2.01 7.98 -3.21
N ARG A 60 -1.24 8.91 -2.64
CA ARG A 60 -1.75 9.83 -1.60
C ARG A 60 -2.87 10.73 -2.12
N LYS A 61 -2.72 11.29 -3.32
CA LYS A 61 -3.76 12.10 -3.96
C LYS A 61 -5.05 11.30 -4.23
N LEU A 62 -4.90 10.04 -4.65
CA LEU A 62 -6.05 9.16 -4.84
C LEU A 62 -6.73 8.83 -3.51
N ALA A 63 -5.96 8.57 -2.47
CA ALA A 63 -6.49 8.34 -1.13
C ALA A 63 -7.25 9.55 -0.61
N GLU A 64 -6.70 10.75 -0.76
CA GLU A 64 -7.36 12.00 -0.40
C GLU A 64 -8.67 12.19 -1.17
N LYS A 65 -8.64 11.99 -2.49
CA LYS A 65 -9.81 12.07 -3.36
C LYS A 65 -10.96 11.17 -2.93
N TRP A 66 -10.63 9.94 -2.50
CA TRP A 66 -11.61 8.92 -2.16
C TRP A 66 -11.91 8.82 -0.66
N GLY A 67 -11.17 9.52 0.18
CA GLY A 67 -11.24 9.40 1.63
C GLY A 67 -10.72 8.04 2.15
N PHE A 68 -9.76 7.43 1.44
CA PHE A 68 -9.19 6.15 1.83
C PHE A 68 -7.98 6.32 2.73
N PRO A 69 -7.78 5.40 3.70
CA PRO A 69 -6.55 5.34 4.46
C PRO A 69 -5.35 4.96 3.57
N VAL A 70 -4.16 5.41 3.96
CA VAL A 70 -2.90 5.06 3.30
C VAL A 70 -1.95 4.40 4.26
N VAL A 71 -1.37 3.27 3.85
CA VAL A 71 -0.18 2.69 4.49
C VAL A 71 1.04 3.31 3.83
N GLU A 72 1.74 4.16 4.57
CA GLU A 72 2.87 4.94 4.06
C GLU A 72 4.20 4.23 4.29
N PHE A 73 4.42 3.10 3.60
CA PHE A 73 5.65 2.34 3.72
C PHE A 73 6.89 3.17 3.41
N ASP A 74 6.86 3.95 2.33
CA ASP A 74 7.98 4.77 1.88
C ASP A 74 8.47 5.78 2.92
N ARG A 75 7.59 6.23 3.82
CA ARG A 75 7.93 7.17 4.89
C ARG A 75 8.46 6.51 6.15
N TYR A 76 7.97 5.32 6.46
CA TYR A 76 8.20 4.69 7.76
C TYR A 76 9.12 3.46 7.72
N ILE A 77 9.51 3.02 6.53
CA ILE A 77 10.38 1.84 6.39
C ILE A 77 11.79 2.04 7.00
N GLY A 78 12.28 3.28 7.05
CA GLY A 78 13.53 3.65 7.72
C GLY A 78 14.78 3.52 6.87
N PHE A 79 14.63 3.42 5.54
CA PHE A 79 15.73 3.52 4.58
C PHE A 79 15.26 4.17 3.28
N SER A 80 16.20 4.69 2.51
CA SER A 80 15.92 5.59 1.39
C SER A 80 16.89 5.36 0.24
N LYS A 81 16.39 5.46 -0.97
CA LYS A 81 17.24 5.58 -2.17
C LYS A 81 17.90 6.95 -2.23
N ASN A 82 17.21 7.96 -1.77
CA ASN A 82 17.57 9.35 -1.99
C ASN A 82 18.42 9.94 -0.87
N GLN A 83 18.52 9.24 0.27
CA GLN A 83 19.24 9.71 1.44
C GLN A 83 20.35 8.75 1.85
N LYS A 84 21.42 9.32 2.38
CA LYS A 84 22.53 8.55 2.95
C LYS A 84 22.35 8.40 4.44
N HIS A 85 22.83 7.27 4.95
CA HIS A 85 22.89 7.05 6.40
C HIS A 85 23.79 8.12 7.05
N PRO A 86 23.31 8.85 8.06
CA PRO A 86 24.03 10.01 8.60
C PRO A 86 25.38 9.68 9.26
N VAL A 87 25.54 8.44 9.73
CA VAL A 87 26.78 8.00 10.40
C VAL A 87 27.75 7.36 9.42
N THR A 88 27.26 6.43 8.57
CA THR A 88 28.13 5.64 7.68
C THR A 88 28.37 6.30 6.33
N GLY A 89 27.58 7.30 5.95
CA GLY A 89 27.61 7.92 4.62
C GLY A 89 27.15 6.99 3.49
N LYS A 90 26.82 5.75 3.80
CA LYS A 90 26.30 4.78 2.81
C LYS A 90 24.84 5.04 2.54
N GLN A 91 24.41 4.70 1.34
CA GLN A 91 23.01 4.76 0.98
C GLN A 91 22.21 3.73 1.80
N TYR A 92 21.07 4.12 2.34
CA TYR A 92 20.28 3.25 3.22
C TYR A 92 19.91 1.91 2.59
N SER A 93 19.61 1.92 1.30
CA SER A 93 19.23 0.72 0.53
C SER A 93 20.34 -0.32 0.37
N LEU A 94 21.61 0.06 0.51
CA LEU A 94 22.72 -0.89 0.44
C LEU A 94 22.77 -1.83 1.66
N ILE A 95 22.00 -1.52 2.70
CA ILE A 95 21.92 -2.34 3.91
C ILE A 95 20.83 -3.40 3.78
N TYR A 96 19.78 -3.09 3.02
CA TYR A 96 18.59 -3.94 2.86
C TYR A 96 18.24 -4.06 1.38
N THR A 97 18.90 -4.96 0.70
CA THR A 97 18.68 -5.19 -0.73
C THR A 97 17.54 -6.18 -0.95
N GLY A 98 16.71 -5.90 -1.94
CA GLY A 98 15.71 -6.85 -2.39
C GLY A 98 16.29 -7.87 -3.37
N ASP A 99 15.48 -8.83 -3.75
CA ASP A 99 15.82 -9.98 -4.59
C ASP A 99 16.28 -9.63 -6.01
N SER A 100 15.83 -8.52 -6.56
CA SER A 100 16.15 -8.12 -7.93
C SER A 100 17.52 -7.44 -8.10
N GLN A 101 18.20 -7.12 -7.01
CA GLN A 101 19.50 -6.45 -7.08
C GLN A 101 20.57 -7.33 -7.77
N GLU A 102 20.64 -8.58 -7.37
CA GLU A 102 21.60 -9.52 -7.93
C GLU A 102 21.30 -9.86 -9.39
N THR A 103 20.03 -9.92 -9.75
CA THR A 103 19.56 -10.31 -11.08
C THR A 103 19.74 -9.19 -12.10
N HIS A 104 19.57 -7.93 -11.69
CA HIS A 104 19.53 -6.79 -12.60
C HIS A 104 20.67 -5.79 -12.40
N GLY A 105 21.60 -6.06 -11.49
CA GLY A 105 22.72 -5.16 -11.20
C GLY A 105 22.31 -3.82 -10.58
N GLU A 106 21.10 -3.73 -10.06
CA GLU A 106 20.58 -2.52 -9.46
C GLU A 106 21.07 -2.36 -8.02
N ILE A 107 21.27 -1.11 -7.59
CA ILE A 107 21.61 -0.80 -6.20
C ILE A 107 20.45 -1.12 -5.25
N PHE A 108 19.22 -1.16 -5.80
CA PHE A 108 18.00 -1.49 -5.09
C PHE A 108 17.33 -2.73 -5.65
N GLY A 109 16.92 -3.60 -4.79
CA GLY A 109 15.90 -4.57 -5.13
C GLY A 109 14.54 -3.92 -5.39
N TRP A 110 13.85 -4.39 -6.40
CA TRP A 110 12.47 -3.99 -6.70
C TRP A 110 11.49 -4.54 -5.67
N HIS A 111 11.76 -5.73 -5.18
CA HIS A 111 10.97 -6.40 -4.19
C HIS A 111 11.69 -6.40 -2.84
N PRO A 112 10.98 -6.22 -1.73
CA PRO A 112 11.59 -6.38 -0.41
C PRO A 112 12.09 -7.82 -0.24
N PRO A 113 13.17 -8.03 0.52
CA PRO A 113 13.60 -9.38 0.88
C PRO A 113 12.45 -10.16 1.48
N HIS A 114 12.29 -11.43 1.08
CA HIS A 114 11.21 -12.26 1.56
C HIS A 114 11.67 -13.29 2.61
N GLY A 115 10.67 -13.88 3.24
CA GLY A 115 10.84 -14.82 4.33
C GLY A 115 10.31 -14.27 5.65
N GLU A 116 9.79 -15.17 6.46
CA GLU A 116 9.19 -14.82 7.75
C GLU A 116 10.16 -14.12 8.73
N HIS A 117 11.46 -14.34 8.54
CA HIS A 117 12.51 -13.70 9.32
C HIS A 117 13.09 -12.44 8.66
N SER A 118 12.55 -12.02 7.52
CA SER A 118 13.00 -10.80 6.87
C SER A 118 12.67 -9.58 7.72
N PHE A 119 13.68 -8.83 8.13
CA PHE A 119 13.54 -7.59 8.87
C PHE A 119 12.61 -6.61 8.13
N ILE A 120 12.74 -6.51 6.80
CA ILE A 120 11.93 -5.62 5.99
C ILE A 120 10.45 -6.00 6.04
N GLN A 121 10.14 -7.28 5.90
CA GLN A 121 8.74 -7.74 5.95
C GLN A 121 8.14 -7.57 7.34
N GLN A 122 8.90 -7.87 8.39
CA GLN A 122 8.45 -7.62 9.77
C GLN A 122 8.15 -6.13 9.98
N ARG A 123 9.02 -5.25 9.47
CA ARG A 123 8.81 -3.81 9.57
C ARG A 123 7.61 -3.34 8.75
N MET A 124 7.43 -3.84 7.53
CA MET A 124 6.23 -3.56 6.73
C MET A 124 4.96 -4.04 7.44
N ALA A 125 4.98 -5.23 8.02
CA ALA A 125 3.86 -5.75 8.81
C ALA A 125 3.53 -4.85 10.00
N ALA A 126 4.54 -4.35 10.71
CA ALA A 126 4.35 -3.43 11.83
C ALA A 126 3.73 -2.10 11.38
N ILE A 127 4.21 -1.51 10.27
CA ILE A 127 3.66 -0.27 9.69
C ILE A 127 2.20 -0.49 9.27
N PHE A 128 1.91 -1.61 8.63
CA PHE A 128 0.55 -1.95 8.22
C PHE A 128 -0.38 -2.11 9.44
N ALA A 129 0.05 -2.86 10.44
CA ALA A 129 -0.72 -3.06 11.66
C ALA A 129 -0.99 -1.76 12.42
N ASP A 130 0.00 -0.86 12.49
CA ASP A 130 -0.18 0.46 13.12
C ASP A 130 -1.21 1.31 12.36
N THR A 131 -1.18 1.28 11.04
CA THR A 131 -2.19 1.96 10.21
C THR A 131 -3.58 1.40 10.46
N LEU A 132 -3.72 0.07 10.50
CA LEU A 132 -5.02 -0.57 10.76
C LEU A 132 -5.57 -0.22 12.15
N ARG A 133 -4.73 -0.17 13.18
CA ARG A 133 -5.16 0.22 14.53
C ARG A 133 -5.76 1.63 14.58
N LYS A 134 -5.28 2.53 13.74
CA LYS A 134 -5.81 3.91 13.65
C LYS A 134 -7.15 3.98 12.93
N ILE A 135 -7.46 3.00 12.08
CA ILE A 135 -8.68 2.94 11.28
C ILE A 135 -9.77 2.14 12.00
N LEU A 136 -9.37 1.05 12.64
CA LEU A 136 -10.28 0.15 13.35
C LEU A 136 -10.48 0.69 14.78
N LEU A 137 -11.66 1.21 15.04
CA LEU A 137 -12.03 1.59 16.40
C LEU A 137 -12.08 0.35 17.29
N PRO A 138 -11.52 0.39 18.49
CA PRO A 138 -11.69 -0.64 19.50
C PRO A 138 -13.19 -0.90 19.72
N LYS A 139 -13.57 -2.16 19.96
CA LYS A 139 -14.98 -2.53 20.20
C LYS A 139 -15.63 -1.74 21.32
N GLU A 140 -14.85 -1.28 22.27
CA GLU A 140 -15.28 -0.46 23.41
C GLU A 140 -15.90 0.88 22.99
N TYR A 141 -15.49 1.42 21.81
CA TYR A 141 -16.03 2.67 21.26
C TYR A 141 -17.21 2.48 20.29
N ILE A 142 -17.57 1.24 19.99
CA ILE A 142 -18.66 0.94 19.03
C ILE A 142 -20.01 0.84 19.75
N ASN A 143 -20.01 0.68 21.06
CA ASN A 143 -21.20 0.47 21.90
C ASN A 143 -21.63 1.71 22.70
N GLU A 144 -21.05 2.87 22.41
CA GLU A 144 -21.50 4.19 22.86
C GLU A 144 -22.33 4.89 21.76
#